data_9439352da3459da657ad47fd09fb2480
#
_entry.id   9439352da3459da657ad47fd09fb2480
#
_cell.length_a   1.000
_cell.length_b   1.000
_cell.length_c   1.000
_cell.angle_alpha   90.00
_cell.angle_beta   90.00
_cell.angle_gamma   90.00
#
_symmetry.space_group_name_H-M   'P 1'
#
loop_
_entity.id
_entity.type
_entity.pdbx_description
1 polymer ?
#
loop_
_entity_poly.entity_id
_entity_poly.type
_entity_poly.pdbx_seq_one_letter_code
_entity_poly.pdbx_strand_id
1 'polypeptide(L)'
;MNTERARAIAEREHAGEREENGAPLLAHIRRVAWSTPAEARAVAWMHELFEWSEVSEQELLADGLMDDELRAIRLLHRAGDSRSDWVYLAHMSLIMQAAGHSGHLARSVKVADLQDRVLHPRVRGYGWSPPYGRALQLLAQANGAGRRAGPTDAR
;
A
#
# COMPACT_ATOMS: atom_id res chain seq x y z
N MET A 1 14.88 -3.82 -3.50
CA MET A 1 14.88 -3.75 -5.01
C MET A 1 15.08 -2.32 -5.47
N ASN A 2 15.70 -2.08 -6.63
CA ASN A 2 15.72 -0.71 -7.15
C ASN A 2 14.37 -0.32 -7.78
N THR A 3 14.05 0.97 -7.75
CA THR A 3 12.75 1.51 -8.18
C THR A 3 12.44 1.25 -9.66
N GLU A 4 13.44 1.31 -10.55
CA GLU A 4 13.23 1.08 -11.99
C GLU A 4 12.87 -0.37 -12.29
N ARG A 5 13.48 -1.33 -11.57
CA ARG A 5 13.11 -2.75 -11.69
C ARG A 5 11.69 -3.01 -11.19
N ALA A 6 11.33 -2.44 -10.02
CA ALA A 6 9.98 -2.54 -9.48
C ALA A 6 8.93 -1.95 -10.43
N ARG A 7 9.24 -0.80 -11.03
CA ARG A 7 8.40 -0.18 -12.06
C ARG A 7 8.22 -1.08 -13.27
N ALA A 8 9.31 -1.65 -13.81
CA ALA A 8 9.23 -2.52 -14.98
C ALA A 8 8.39 -3.78 -14.73
N ILE A 9 8.47 -4.35 -13.52
CA ILE A 9 7.62 -5.47 -13.09
C ILE A 9 6.16 -5.03 -13.07
N ALA A 10 5.82 -3.93 -12.40
CA ALA A 10 4.45 -3.43 -12.32
C ALA A 10 3.86 -3.12 -13.70
N GLU A 11 4.63 -2.48 -14.59
CA GLU A 11 4.19 -2.16 -15.95
C GLU A 11 3.94 -3.43 -16.80
N ARG A 12 4.71 -4.49 -16.60
CA ARG A 12 4.52 -5.79 -17.24
C ARG A 12 3.29 -6.51 -16.71
N GLU A 13 3.20 -6.64 -15.38
CA GLU A 13 2.17 -7.45 -14.72
C GLU A 13 0.78 -6.82 -14.81
N HIS A 14 0.68 -5.50 -14.79
CA HIS A 14 -0.59 -4.77 -14.85
C HIS A 14 -0.91 -4.17 -16.22
N ALA A 15 -0.25 -4.65 -17.28
CA ALA A 15 -0.49 -4.18 -18.64
C ALA A 15 -1.95 -4.44 -19.08
N GLY A 16 -2.70 -3.37 -19.33
CA GLY A 16 -4.10 -3.46 -19.80
C GLY A 16 -5.15 -3.64 -18.71
N GLU A 17 -4.76 -3.84 -17.45
CA GLU A 17 -5.70 -3.96 -16.33
C GLU A 17 -6.42 -2.66 -16.02
N ARG A 18 -7.70 -2.80 -15.65
CA ARG A 18 -8.59 -1.68 -15.35
C ARG A 18 -9.31 -1.89 -14.02
N GLU A 19 -9.47 -0.83 -13.28
CA GLU A 19 -10.30 -0.78 -12.08
C GLU A 19 -11.80 -0.83 -12.41
N GLU A 20 -12.66 -1.07 -11.43
CA GLU A 20 -14.11 -1.11 -11.58
C GLU A 20 -14.70 0.19 -12.18
N ASN A 21 -14.04 1.32 -11.96
CA ASN A 21 -14.40 2.61 -12.55
C ASN A 21 -13.96 2.77 -14.02
N GLY A 22 -13.26 1.77 -14.58
CA GLY A 22 -12.75 1.76 -15.96
C GLY A 22 -11.39 2.46 -16.14
N ALA A 23 -10.82 3.08 -15.11
CA ALA A 23 -9.50 3.69 -15.17
C ALA A 23 -8.39 2.63 -15.28
N PRO A 24 -7.27 2.90 -15.98
CA PRO A 24 -6.12 1.99 -15.97
C PRO A 24 -5.56 1.83 -14.56
N LEU A 25 -5.35 0.59 -14.10
CA LEU A 25 -4.75 0.31 -12.79
C LEU A 25 -3.37 0.93 -12.65
N LEU A 26 -2.55 0.88 -13.70
CA LEU A 26 -1.22 1.52 -13.72
C LEU A 26 -1.26 3.02 -13.47
N ALA A 27 -2.34 3.72 -13.80
CA ALA A 27 -2.47 5.14 -13.51
C ALA A 27 -2.52 5.40 -11.99
N HIS A 28 -3.25 4.57 -11.24
CA HIS A 28 -3.27 4.58 -9.79
C HIS A 28 -1.88 4.23 -9.21
N ILE A 29 -1.32 3.09 -9.59
CA ILE A 29 -0.01 2.63 -9.10
C ILE A 29 1.07 3.71 -9.29
N ARG A 30 1.08 4.36 -10.45
CA ARG A 30 2.03 5.44 -10.76
C ARG A 30 1.86 6.64 -9.82
N ARG A 31 0.63 7.11 -9.56
CA ARG A 31 0.38 8.23 -8.65
C ARG A 31 0.81 7.90 -7.23
N VAL A 32 0.49 6.70 -6.75
CA VAL A 32 0.93 6.21 -5.43
C VAL A 32 2.45 6.17 -5.33
N ALA A 33 3.13 5.57 -6.30
CA ALA A 33 4.60 5.49 -6.31
C ALA A 33 5.28 6.87 -6.31
N TRP A 34 4.74 7.84 -7.04
CA TRP A 34 5.28 9.21 -7.05
C TRP A 34 5.03 9.96 -5.74
N SER A 35 3.94 9.68 -5.04
CA SER A 35 3.59 10.30 -3.75
C SER A 35 4.28 9.64 -2.56
N THR A 36 4.92 8.49 -2.77
CA THR A 36 5.60 7.72 -1.71
C THR A 36 7.06 8.16 -1.55
N PRO A 37 7.59 8.24 -0.31
CA PRO A 37 9.02 8.48 -0.06
C PRO A 37 9.93 7.52 -0.82
N ALA A 38 11.13 7.98 -1.15
CA ALA A 38 12.04 7.24 -2.05
C ALA A 38 12.35 5.82 -1.56
N GLU A 39 12.54 5.63 -0.25
CA GLU A 39 12.85 4.34 0.38
C GLU A 39 11.71 3.31 0.27
N ALA A 40 10.46 3.74 0.14
CA ALA A 40 9.31 2.86 0.01
C ALA A 40 8.76 2.77 -1.43
N ARG A 41 9.39 3.47 -2.38
CA ARG A 41 8.87 3.60 -3.75
C ARG A 41 8.86 2.29 -4.53
N ALA A 42 9.82 1.39 -4.31
CA ALA A 42 9.80 0.06 -4.91
C ALA A 42 8.58 -0.75 -4.45
N VAL A 43 8.28 -0.72 -3.14
CA VAL A 43 7.08 -1.35 -2.57
C VAL A 43 5.81 -0.71 -3.14
N ALA A 44 5.80 0.62 -3.32
CA ALA A 44 4.66 1.33 -3.90
C ALA A 44 4.36 0.92 -5.34
N TRP A 45 5.36 0.66 -6.18
CA TRP A 45 5.16 0.12 -7.52
C TRP A 45 4.51 -1.27 -7.51
N MET A 46 4.73 -2.05 -6.46
CA MET A 46 4.31 -3.45 -6.38
C MET A 46 3.13 -3.70 -5.41
N HIS A 47 2.52 -2.66 -4.85
CA HIS A 47 1.53 -2.83 -3.78
C HIS A 47 0.22 -3.52 -4.21
N GLU A 48 -0.11 -3.55 -5.50
CA GLU A 48 -1.28 -4.21 -6.06
C GLU A 48 -0.94 -5.62 -6.64
N LEU A 49 0.35 -6.04 -6.68
CA LEU A 49 0.77 -7.26 -7.36
C LEU A 49 0.02 -8.51 -6.90
N PHE A 50 -0.06 -8.75 -5.60
CA PHE A 50 -0.69 -9.95 -5.07
C PHE A 50 -2.23 -9.96 -5.18
N GLU A 51 -2.84 -8.85 -5.57
CA GLU A 51 -4.28 -8.75 -5.82
C GLU A 51 -4.63 -9.00 -7.29
N TRP A 52 -3.72 -8.71 -8.22
CA TRP A 52 -3.99 -8.66 -9.64
C TRP A 52 -3.09 -9.55 -10.51
N SER A 53 -2.03 -10.13 -9.98
CA SER A 53 -1.02 -10.88 -10.74
C SER A 53 -0.77 -12.25 -10.13
N GLU A 54 -0.37 -13.20 -10.97
CA GLU A 54 0.04 -14.55 -10.59
C GLU A 54 1.55 -14.63 -10.24
N VAL A 55 2.27 -13.51 -10.24
CA VAL A 55 3.71 -13.48 -9.95
C VAL A 55 4.01 -14.05 -8.57
N SER A 56 4.94 -14.99 -8.49
CA SER A 56 5.31 -15.63 -7.24
C SER A 56 6.31 -14.79 -6.44
N GLU A 57 6.29 -14.96 -5.11
CA GLU A 57 7.29 -14.35 -4.23
C GLU A 57 8.72 -14.78 -4.58
N GLN A 58 8.91 -16.02 -5.04
CA GLN A 58 10.22 -16.54 -5.44
C GLN A 58 10.77 -15.78 -6.65
N GLU A 59 9.93 -15.47 -7.65
CA GLU A 59 10.30 -14.64 -8.79
C GLU A 59 10.69 -13.24 -8.36
N LEU A 60 9.93 -12.62 -7.46
CA LEU A 60 10.24 -11.29 -6.95
C LEU A 60 11.56 -11.26 -6.17
N LEU A 61 11.83 -12.28 -5.35
CA LEU A 61 13.10 -12.40 -4.63
C LEU A 61 14.28 -12.60 -5.61
N ALA A 62 14.09 -13.42 -6.65
CA ALA A 62 15.09 -13.63 -7.70
C ALA A 62 15.35 -12.34 -8.50
N ASP A 63 14.35 -11.49 -8.66
CA ASP A 63 14.43 -10.16 -9.27
C ASP A 63 15.04 -9.10 -8.33
N GLY A 64 15.46 -9.48 -7.11
CA GLY A 64 16.18 -8.63 -6.16
C GLY A 64 15.28 -7.89 -5.18
N LEU A 65 14.03 -8.34 -4.96
CA LEU A 65 13.19 -7.87 -3.86
C LEU A 65 13.83 -8.26 -2.52
N MET A 66 13.89 -7.33 -1.59
CA MET A 66 14.41 -7.61 -0.25
C MET A 66 13.31 -8.18 0.66
N ASP A 67 13.70 -8.95 1.68
CA ASP A 67 12.76 -9.56 2.63
C ASP A 67 11.83 -8.55 3.31
N ASP A 68 12.33 -7.36 3.65
CA ASP A 68 11.51 -6.31 4.27
C ASP A 68 10.50 -5.72 3.27
N GLU A 69 10.88 -5.59 2.00
CA GLU A 69 9.98 -5.14 0.94
C GLU A 69 8.88 -6.18 0.68
N LEU A 70 9.24 -7.47 0.60
CA LEU A 70 8.27 -8.56 0.45
C LEU A 70 7.28 -8.61 1.63
N ARG A 71 7.78 -8.50 2.87
CA ARG A 71 6.92 -8.40 4.05
C ARG A 71 5.99 -7.20 4.02
N ALA A 72 6.47 -6.05 3.52
CA ALA A 72 5.65 -4.85 3.36
C ALA A 72 4.54 -5.06 2.32
N ILE A 73 4.83 -5.69 1.18
CA ILE A 73 3.82 -6.01 0.15
C ILE A 73 2.77 -6.98 0.70
N ARG A 74 3.17 -8.01 1.45
CA ARG A 74 2.23 -8.91 2.14
C ARG A 74 1.32 -8.19 3.14
N LEU A 75 1.85 -7.22 3.89
CA LEU A 75 1.05 -6.40 4.81
C LEU A 75 0.04 -5.53 4.04
N LEU A 76 0.37 -5.06 2.86
CA LEU A 76 -0.51 -4.24 2.03
C LEU A 76 -1.62 -5.05 1.37
N HIS A 77 -1.35 -6.32 1.04
CA HIS A 77 -2.31 -7.23 0.45
C HIS A 77 -3.40 -7.61 1.46
N ARG A 78 -4.66 -7.41 1.09
CA ARG A 78 -5.82 -7.81 1.88
C ARG A 78 -6.43 -9.08 1.31
N ALA A 79 -6.20 -10.20 1.96
CA ALA A 79 -6.80 -11.46 1.55
C ALA A 79 -8.34 -11.44 1.65
N GLY A 80 -9.01 -11.93 0.60
CA GLY A 80 -10.46 -12.12 0.55
C GLY A 80 -11.28 -10.91 0.11
N ASP A 81 -12.50 -11.20 -0.34
CA ASP A 81 -13.42 -10.24 -0.99
C ASP A 81 -14.41 -9.57 -0.02
N SER A 82 -14.11 -9.52 1.27
CA SER A 82 -15.04 -8.95 2.24
C SER A 82 -15.30 -7.47 1.96
N ARG A 83 -16.55 -7.16 1.59
CA ARG A 83 -17.08 -5.80 1.41
C ARG A 83 -17.63 -5.27 2.75
N SER A 84 -16.78 -5.19 3.75
CA SER A 84 -17.12 -4.78 5.12
C SER A 84 -16.15 -3.71 5.60
N ASP A 85 -16.68 -2.59 6.07
CA ASP A 85 -15.92 -1.51 6.68
C ASP A 85 -15.11 -2.00 7.88
N TRP A 86 -15.69 -2.90 8.68
CA TRP A 86 -15.02 -3.48 9.84
C TRP A 86 -13.77 -4.26 9.42
N VAL A 87 -13.89 -5.17 8.46
CA VAL A 87 -12.75 -5.98 7.95
C VAL A 87 -11.70 -5.08 7.35
N TYR A 88 -12.11 -4.06 6.59
CA TYR A 88 -11.19 -3.10 6.01
C TYR A 88 -10.41 -2.32 7.07
N LEU A 89 -11.09 -1.78 8.07
CA LEU A 89 -10.46 -1.01 9.15
C LEU A 89 -9.61 -1.87 10.07
N ALA A 90 -9.98 -3.14 10.30
CA ALA A 90 -9.15 -4.11 11.03
C ALA A 90 -7.82 -4.35 10.30
N HIS A 91 -7.83 -4.50 8.97
CA HIS A 91 -6.60 -4.60 8.18
C HIS A 91 -5.74 -3.32 8.28
N MET A 92 -6.36 -2.13 8.26
CA MET A 92 -5.61 -0.89 8.50
C MET A 92 -4.93 -0.88 9.87
N SER A 93 -5.59 -1.41 10.90
CA SER A 93 -5.00 -1.54 12.25
C SER A 93 -3.77 -2.48 12.26
N LEU A 94 -3.78 -3.56 11.49
CA LEU A 94 -2.61 -4.44 11.35
C LEU A 94 -1.43 -3.69 10.72
N ILE A 95 -1.65 -2.94 9.64
CA ILE A 95 -0.59 -2.13 9.01
C ILE A 95 -0.04 -1.08 9.98
N MET A 96 -0.91 -0.43 10.76
CA MET A 96 -0.50 0.57 11.75
C MET A 96 0.39 0.00 12.84
N GLN A 97 0.09 -1.21 13.32
CA GLN A 97 0.80 -1.88 14.42
C GLN A 97 2.04 -2.63 13.97
N ALA A 98 2.22 -2.82 12.66
CA ALA A 98 3.37 -3.54 12.13
C ALA A 98 4.68 -2.84 12.50
N ALA A 99 5.57 -3.58 13.19
CA ALA A 99 6.85 -3.06 13.66
C ALA A 99 7.96 -3.17 12.58
N GLY A 100 9.08 -2.53 12.83
CA GLY A 100 10.28 -2.64 12.02
C GLY A 100 10.20 -1.91 10.67
N HIS A 101 11.19 -2.20 9.83
CA HIS A 101 11.34 -1.53 8.53
C HIS A 101 10.20 -1.87 7.58
N SER A 102 9.78 -3.13 7.50
CA SER A 102 8.64 -3.56 6.67
C SER A 102 7.33 -2.86 7.05
N GLY A 103 7.07 -2.68 8.36
CA GLY A 103 5.91 -1.92 8.83
C GLY A 103 5.98 -0.44 8.43
N HIS A 104 7.18 0.17 8.51
CA HIS A 104 7.39 1.55 8.05
C HIS A 104 7.12 1.70 6.55
N LEU A 105 7.68 0.81 5.72
CA LEU A 105 7.45 0.80 4.27
C LEU A 105 5.95 0.65 3.94
N ALA A 106 5.27 -0.32 4.56
CA ALA A 106 3.85 -0.57 4.34
C ALA A 106 2.98 0.66 4.70
N ARG A 107 3.23 1.29 5.86
CA ARG A 107 2.50 2.51 6.26
C ARG A 107 2.72 3.66 5.29
N SER A 108 3.96 3.89 4.84
CA SER A 108 4.29 4.95 3.89
C SER A 108 3.52 4.79 2.58
N VAL A 109 3.49 3.57 2.05
CA VAL A 109 2.73 3.24 0.84
C VAL A 109 1.23 3.35 1.07
N LYS A 110 0.70 2.81 2.19
CA LYS A 110 -0.73 2.83 2.46
C LYS A 110 -1.28 4.25 2.64
N VAL A 111 -0.51 5.18 3.21
CA VAL A 111 -0.91 6.60 3.28
C VAL A 111 -1.06 7.19 1.88
N ALA A 112 -0.08 6.98 1.00
CA ALA A 112 -0.14 7.47 -0.39
C ALA A 112 -1.30 6.83 -1.18
N ASP A 113 -1.51 5.51 -1.03
CA ASP A 113 -2.63 4.78 -1.62
C ASP A 113 -3.99 5.37 -1.18
N LEU A 114 -4.19 5.55 0.13
CA LEU A 114 -5.43 6.11 0.66
C LEU A 114 -5.67 7.55 0.22
N GLN A 115 -4.64 8.38 0.13
CA GLN A 115 -4.74 9.74 -0.41
C GLN A 115 -5.20 9.72 -1.87
N ASP A 116 -4.61 8.83 -2.68
CA ASP A 116 -5.04 8.67 -4.07
C ASP A 116 -6.48 8.15 -4.17
N ARG A 117 -6.87 7.17 -3.35
CA ARG A 117 -8.22 6.59 -3.32
C ARG A 117 -9.32 7.56 -2.86
N VAL A 118 -9.00 8.53 -2.00
CA VAL A 118 -9.94 9.61 -1.62
C VAL A 118 -10.23 10.50 -2.82
N LEU A 119 -9.23 10.81 -3.64
CA LEU A 119 -9.36 11.66 -4.81
C LEU A 119 -9.87 10.91 -6.05
N HIS A 120 -9.51 9.64 -6.18
CA HIS A 120 -9.81 8.78 -7.32
C HIS A 120 -10.40 7.44 -6.85
N PRO A 121 -11.69 7.39 -6.45
CA PRO A 121 -12.32 6.18 -5.95
C PRO A 121 -12.32 5.06 -7.00
N ARG A 122 -12.02 3.83 -6.56
CA ARG A 122 -11.94 2.62 -7.39
C ARG A 122 -13.28 2.24 -8.01
N VAL A 123 -14.39 2.54 -7.30
CA VAL A 123 -15.74 2.14 -7.65
C VAL A 123 -16.53 3.36 -8.11
N ARG A 124 -17.35 3.20 -9.16
CA ARG A 124 -18.34 4.20 -9.60
C ARG A 124 -19.74 3.78 -9.18
N GLY A 125 -20.52 4.74 -8.68
CA GLY A 125 -21.95 4.54 -8.40
C GLY A 125 -22.23 4.05 -6.98
N TYR A 126 -23.32 3.28 -6.79
CA TYR A 126 -23.87 2.91 -5.48
C TYR A 126 -23.28 1.61 -4.89
N GLY A 127 -22.17 1.10 -5.42
CA GLY A 127 -21.48 -0.06 -4.86
C GLY A 127 -20.79 0.25 -3.52
N TRP A 128 -20.47 -0.80 -2.73
CA TRP A 128 -19.67 -0.63 -1.53
C TRP A 128 -18.30 -0.07 -1.91
N SER A 129 -17.91 0.99 -1.22
CA SER A 129 -16.58 1.60 -1.30
C SER A 129 -15.92 1.52 0.06
N PRO A 130 -14.64 1.12 0.16
CA PRO A 130 -13.93 1.14 1.43
C PRO A 130 -13.95 2.53 2.07
N PRO A 131 -13.93 2.62 3.42
CA PRO A 131 -13.94 3.90 4.13
C PRO A 131 -12.56 4.58 4.10
N TYR A 132 -12.07 4.93 2.90
CA TYR A 132 -10.72 5.47 2.66
C TYR A 132 -10.38 6.67 3.54
N GLY A 133 -11.30 7.64 3.64
CA GLY A 133 -11.09 8.84 4.46
C GLY A 133 -10.91 8.52 5.95
N ARG A 134 -11.71 7.59 6.50
CA ARG A 134 -11.59 7.13 7.89
C ARG A 134 -10.30 6.37 8.12
N ALA A 135 -9.92 5.50 7.19
CA ALA A 135 -8.66 4.76 7.23
C ALA A 135 -7.45 5.71 7.23
N LEU A 136 -7.47 6.74 6.38
CA LEU A 136 -6.41 7.76 6.33
C LEU A 136 -6.30 8.53 7.65
N GLN A 137 -7.43 8.91 8.27
CA GLN A 137 -7.43 9.57 9.59
C GLN A 137 -6.79 8.69 10.66
N LEU A 138 -7.10 7.39 10.70
CA LEU A 138 -6.50 6.45 11.65
C LEU A 138 -4.98 6.37 11.48
N LEU A 139 -4.48 6.24 10.26
CA LEU A 139 -3.05 6.19 9.98
C LEU A 139 -2.33 7.50 10.35
N ALA A 140 -2.95 8.65 10.10
CA ALA A 140 -2.38 9.96 10.46
C ALA A 140 -2.25 10.14 11.98
N GLN A 141 -3.24 9.69 12.76
CA GLN A 141 -3.20 9.74 14.22
C GLN A 141 -2.08 8.88 14.81
N ALA A 142 -1.86 7.68 14.28
CA ALA A 142 -0.78 6.80 14.71
C ALA A 142 0.62 7.41 14.47
N ASN A 143 0.81 8.06 13.33
CA ASN A 143 2.06 8.77 13.02
C ASN A 143 2.30 9.99 13.93
N GLY A 144 1.25 10.67 14.37
CA GLY A 144 1.31 11.79 15.31
C GLY A 144 1.64 11.38 16.75
N ALA A 145 1.12 10.22 17.19
CA ALA A 145 1.38 9.69 18.52
C ALA A 145 2.83 9.22 18.70
N GLY A 146 3.42 8.62 17.68
CA GLY A 146 4.81 8.16 17.69
C GLY A 146 5.85 9.30 17.79
N ARG A 147 5.50 10.51 17.35
CA ARG A 147 6.39 11.71 17.44
C ARG A 147 6.36 12.38 18.82
N ARG A 148 5.38 12.08 19.68
CA ARG A 148 5.26 12.67 21.03
C ARG A 148 5.96 11.89 22.11
N ALA A 149 6.41 10.66 21.83
CA ALA A 149 7.21 9.82 22.74
C ALA A 149 8.73 10.01 22.47
N GLY A 150 9.21 11.24 22.43
CA GLY A 150 10.62 11.56 22.51
C GLY A 150 11.12 11.38 23.95
N PRO A 151 12.44 11.11 24.17
CA PRO A 151 12.95 10.80 25.49
C PRO A 151 12.71 11.96 26.45
N THR A 152 11.98 11.70 27.52
CA THR A 152 12.00 12.55 28.72
C THR A 152 13.41 12.48 29.28
N ASP A 153 14.18 13.57 29.17
CA ASP A 153 15.42 13.76 29.89
C ASP A 153 15.14 13.54 31.38
N ALA A 154 15.57 12.38 31.87
CA ALA A 154 15.72 12.16 33.30
C ALA A 154 17.00 12.89 33.74
N ARG A 155 16.81 13.97 34.47
CA ARG A 155 17.87 14.58 35.29
C ARG A 155 18.04 13.80 36.59
#